data_b68be114fdc9c2bac35ee815a3cbd6d0
#
_entry.id   b68be114fdc9c2bac35ee815a3cbd6d0
#
_cell.length_a   1.000
_cell.length_b   1.000
_cell.length_c   1.000
_cell.angle_alpha   90.00
_cell.angle_beta   90.00
_cell.angle_gamma   90.00
#
_symmetry.space_group_name_H-M   'P 1'
#
loop_
_entity.id
_entity.type
_entity.pdbx_description
1 polymer ?
#
loop_
_entity_poly.entity_id
_entity_poly.type
_entity_poly.pdbx_seq_one_letter_code
_entity_poly.pdbx_strand_id
1 'polypeptide(L)'
;FHTKAKVAVVKDGRVVRMLDNQEFNTYKRKPGEEYDFREFKSAEVFRRTSTPISKMINKAKAIVKAKSNPHSKAIIVTARADFDDKDMFLQTFRDHGLPIDSMHVERSGNLGMDSPAEAKKVVFRKYLNTKNYIKTRLYDDAMSNLKAFLELQAEYPDVVFEAWFVNHDGSVKRIR
;
A
#
# COMPACT_ATOMS: atom_id res chain seq x y z
N PHE A 1 -4.38 4.61 -6.53
CA PHE A 1 -5.83 4.78 -6.37
C PHE A 1 -6.12 5.53 -5.07
N HIS A 2 -7.04 6.48 -5.13
CA HIS A 2 -7.67 7.07 -3.94
C HIS A 2 -8.88 6.22 -3.57
N THR A 3 -8.90 5.69 -2.36
CA THR A 3 -10.05 4.92 -1.86
C THR A 3 -11.01 5.82 -1.10
N LYS A 4 -12.31 5.56 -1.26
CA LYS A 4 -13.37 6.12 -0.41
C LYS A 4 -13.88 5.13 0.64
N ALA A 5 -13.32 3.91 0.67
CA ALA A 5 -13.62 2.94 1.71
C ALA A 5 -13.26 3.50 3.09
N LYS A 6 -14.09 3.20 4.08
CA LYS A 6 -13.94 3.66 5.46
C LYS A 6 -13.74 2.49 6.41
N VAL A 7 -13.10 2.77 7.53
CA VAL A 7 -13.01 1.85 8.68
C VAL A 7 -14.06 2.29 9.71
N ALA A 8 -14.93 1.39 10.11
CA ALA A 8 -15.84 1.68 11.21
C ALA A 8 -15.15 1.40 12.56
N VAL A 9 -15.30 2.31 13.49
CA VAL A 9 -14.98 2.10 14.90
C VAL A 9 -16.26 1.64 15.58
N VAL A 10 -16.20 0.46 16.20
CA VAL A 10 -17.33 -0.20 16.85
C VAL A 10 -17.09 -0.26 18.35
N LYS A 11 -18.07 0.10 19.14
CA LYS A 11 -18.09 -0.07 20.58
C LYS A 11 -19.45 -0.61 21.01
N ASP A 12 -19.45 -1.66 21.85
CA ASP A 12 -20.67 -2.31 22.34
C ASP A 12 -21.63 -2.71 21.19
N GLY A 13 -21.06 -3.21 20.08
CA GLY A 13 -21.82 -3.63 18.90
C GLY A 13 -22.39 -2.50 18.04
N ARG A 14 -22.07 -1.25 18.33
CA ARG A 14 -22.56 -0.07 17.58
C ARG A 14 -21.40 0.68 16.92
N VAL A 15 -21.63 1.15 15.69
CA VAL A 15 -20.69 2.04 15.02
C VAL A 15 -20.71 3.39 15.70
N VAL A 16 -19.59 3.80 16.28
CA VAL A 16 -19.42 5.10 16.97
C VAL A 16 -18.70 6.12 16.11
N ARG A 17 -17.96 5.68 15.09
CA ARG A 17 -17.26 6.56 14.15
C ARG A 17 -16.95 5.83 12.85
N MET A 18 -16.89 6.59 11.74
CA MET A 18 -16.36 6.15 10.45
C MET A 18 -15.09 6.94 10.16
N LEU A 19 -14.00 6.24 9.87
CA LEU A 19 -12.70 6.83 9.59
C LEU A 19 -12.37 6.67 8.11
N ASP A 20 -11.96 7.75 7.47
CA ASP A 20 -11.31 7.66 6.17
C ASP A 20 -9.86 7.16 6.30
N ASN A 21 -9.16 7.02 5.17
CA ASN A 21 -7.78 6.51 5.15
C ASN A 21 -6.80 7.38 5.95
N GLN A 22 -6.97 8.70 5.94
CA GLN A 22 -6.08 9.63 6.66
C GLN A 22 -6.39 9.61 8.16
N GLU A 23 -7.67 9.66 8.50
CA GLU A 23 -8.13 9.56 9.88
C GLU A 23 -7.70 8.24 10.51
N PHE A 24 -7.82 7.12 9.79
CA PHE A 24 -7.42 5.80 10.28
C PHE A 24 -5.92 5.73 10.61
N ASN A 25 -5.06 6.35 9.82
CA ASN A 25 -3.62 6.34 10.05
C ASN A 25 -3.19 7.07 11.34
N THR A 26 -4.04 7.94 11.86
CA THR A 26 -3.75 8.76 13.05
C THR A 26 -4.66 8.45 14.25
N TYR A 27 -5.73 7.70 14.03
CA TYR A 27 -6.69 7.38 15.08
C TYR A 27 -6.11 6.38 16.08
N LYS A 28 -6.27 6.70 17.37
CA LYS A 28 -5.92 5.80 18.46
C LYS A 28 -7.21 5.25 19.08
N ARG A 29 -7.38 3.94 19.00
CA ARG A 29 -8.51 3.25 19.61
C ARG A 29 -8.57 3.55 21.11
N LYS A 30 -9.79 3.82 21.59
CA LYS A 30 -10.10 3.92 23.02
C LYS A 30 -10.42 2.54 23.59
N PRO A 31 -10.36 2.37 24.92
CA PRO A 31 -10.76 1.11 25.56
C PRO A 31 -12.18 0.69 25.14
N GLY A 32 -12.34 -0.57 24.75
CA GLY A 32 -13.60 -1.15 24.28
C GLY A 32 -13.97 -0.85 22.83
N GLU A 33 -13.13 -0.12 22.08
CA GLU A 33 -13.32 0.09 20.65
C GLU A 33 -12.65 -0.99 19.82
N GLU A 34 -13.31 -1.41 18.75
CA GLU A 34 -12.80 -2.35 17.74
C GLU A 34 -12.92 -1.72 16.36
N TYR A 35 -12.06 -2.18 15.41
CA TYR A 35 -12.18 -1.79 14.02
C TYR A 35 -12.98 -2.79 13.22
N ASP A 36 -13.88 -2.30 12.39
CA ASP A 36 -14.53 -3.09 11.35
C ASP A 36 -14.00 -2.66 9.96
N PHE A 37 -13.32 -3.60 9.31
CA PHE A 37 -12.66 -3.42 8.03
C PHE A 37 -13.47 -3.93 6.84
N ARG A 38 -14.78 -4.18 6.97
CA ARG A 38 -15.59 -4.79 5.89
C ARG A 38 -15.46 -4.06 4.56
N GLU A 39 -15.52 -2.72 4.56
CA GLU A 39 -15.34 -1.95 3.32
C GLU A 39 -13.92 -2.10 2.73
N PHE A 40 -12.92 -2.22 3.58
CA PHE A 40 -11.53 -2.42 3.13
C PHE A 40 -11.26 -3.81 2.57
N LYS A 41 -12.07 -4.81 2.91
CA LYS A 41 -12.00 -6.17 2.40
C LYS A 41 -12.87 -6.38 1.17
N SER A 42 -13.78 -5.46 0.86
CA SER A 42 -14.68 -5.57 -0.28
C SER A 42 -14.01 -5.11 -1.58
N ALA A 43 -13.84 -6.05 -2.51
CA ALA A 43 -13.34 -5.77 -3.85
C ALA A 43 -14.33 -4.92 -4.65
N GLU A 44 -15.64 -5.11 -4.45
CA GLU A 44 -16.69 -4.30 -5.06
C GLU A 44 -16.62 -2.85 -4.62
N VAL A 45 -16.51 -2.60 -3.30
CA VAL A 45 -16.37 -1.24 -2.77
C VAL A 45 -15.11 -0.58 -3.33
N PHE A 46 -13.99 -1.32 -3.38
CA PHE A 46 -12.75 -0.83 -3.99
C PHE A 46 -12.97 -0.44 -5.45
N ARG A 47 -13.56 -1.33 -6.26
CA ARG A 47 -13.80 -1.10 -7.69
C ARG A 47 -14.71 0.09 -7.95
N ARG A 48 -15.81 0.20 -7.20
CA ARG A 48 -16.85 1.21 -7.40
C ARG A 48 -16.45 2.60 -6.89
N THR A 49 -15.69 2.66 -5.82
CA THR A 49 -15.45 3.93 -5.09
C THR A 49 -14.04 4.47 -5.20
N SER A 50 -13.08 3.67 -5.64
CA SER A 50 -11.70 4.12 -5.78
C SER A 50 -11.47 4.88 -7.08
N THR A 51 -10.77 5.99 -7.00
CA THR A 51 -10.39 6.81 -8.16
C THR A 51 -8.95 6.51 -8.55
N PRO A 52 -8.66 6.19 -9.83
CA PRO A 52 -7.30 5.95 -10.29
C PRO A 52 -6.46 7.24 -10.25
N ILE A 53 -5.22 7.12 -9.81
CA ILE A 53 -4.23 8.19 -9.92
C ILE A 53 -3.45 7.95 -11.21
N SER A 54 -3.94 8.51 -12.32
CA SER A 54 -3.43 8.22 -13.67
C SER A 54 -1.93 8.43 -13.83
N LYS A 55 -1.37 9.47 -13.22
CA LYS A 55 0.09 9.73 -13.23
C LYS A 55 0.87 8.57 -12.60
N MET A 56 0.35 7.99 -11.51
CA MET A 56 1.02 6.86 -10.84
C MET A 56 0.85 5.56 -11.62
N ILE A 57 -0.31 5.34 -12.23
CA ILE A 57 -0.53 4.19 -13.12
C ILE A 57 0.45 4.24 -14.30
N ASN A 58 0.57 5.39 -14.95
CA ASN A 58 1.49 5.59 -16.08
C ASN A 58 2.96 5.40 -15.66
N LYS A 59 3.32 5.88 -14.47
CA LYS A 59 4.66 5.65 -13.90
C LYS A 59 4.92 4.16 -13.66
N ALA A 60 3.97 3.43 -13.08
CA ALA A 60 4.10 1.99 -12.87
C ALA A 60 4.22 1.22 -14.19
N LYS A 61 3.43 1.57 -15.22
CA LYS A 61 3.58 1.01 -16.58
C LYS A 61 4.97 1.23 -17.14
N ALA A 62 5.51 2.45 -17.03
CA ALA A 62 6.84 2.78 -17.51
C ALA A 62 7.93 1.98 -16.78
N ILE A 63 7.82 1.82 -15.46
CA ILE A 63 8.74 1.04 -14.65
C ILE A 63 8.73 -0.44 -15.07
N VAL A 64 7.55 -1.03 -15.23
CA VAL A 64 7.43 -2.43 -15.65
C VAL A 64 7.99 -2.64 -17.05
N LYS A 65 7.71 -1.71 -17.98
CA LYS A 65 8.22 -1.77 -19.36
C LYS A 65 9.74 -1.62 -19.43
N ALA A 66 10.32 -0.73 -18.62
CA ALA A 66 11.76 -0.44 -18.59
C ALA A 66 12.58 -1.49 -17.83
N LYS A 67 11.94 -2.50 -17.27
CA LYS A 67 12.60 -3.55 -16.48
C LYS A 67 13.55 -4.38 -17.37
N SER A 68 14.84 -4.13 -17.23
CA SER A 68 15.89 -4.81 -18.01
C SER A 68 16.53 -5.97 -17.25
N ASN A 69 16.46 -5.97 -15.92
CA ASN A 69 17.02 -7.02 -15.08
C ASN A 69 15.92 -8.00 -14.67
N PRO A 70 16.09 -9.32 -14.89
CA PRO A 70 15.08 -10.33 -14.54
C PRO A 70 14.75 -10.37 -13.04
N HIS A 71 15.67 -9.93 -12.18
CA HIS A 71 15.44 -9.84 -10.74
C HIS A 71 14.67 -8.57 -10.33
N SER A 72 14.61 -7.55 -11.18
CA SER A 72 13.85 -6.33 -10.89
C SER A 72 12.36 -6.62 -10.75
N LYS A 73 11.74 -6.10 -9.69
CA LYS A 73 10.31 -6.32 -9.39
C LYS A 73 9.59 -5.00 -9.23
N ALA A 74 8.37 -4.93 -9.76
CA ALA A 74 7.40 -3.91 -9.41
C ALA A 74 6.39 -4.54 -8.45
N ILE A 75 6.18 -3.92 -7.30
CA ILE A 75 5.42 -4.50 -6.20
C ILE A 75 4.39 -3.47 -5.73
N ILE A 76 3.14 -3.90 -5.59
CA ILE A 76 2.11 -3.16 -4.86
C ILE A 76 2.09 -3.70 -3.44
N VAL A 77 2.31 -2.84 -2.45
CA VAL A 77 2.19 -3.18 -1.04
C VAL A 77 1.01 -2.41 -0.45
N THR A 78 -0.05 -3.12 -0.13
CA THR A 78 -1.25 -2.53 0.48
C THR A 78 -1.37 -2.91 1.95
N ALA A 79 -1.83 -1.96 2.78
CA ALA A 79 -2.18 -2.22 4.18
C ALA A 79 -3.47 -3.03 4.33
N ARG A 80 -4.17 -3.30 3.24
CA ARG A 80 -5.37 -4.14 3.25
C ARG A 80 -5.00 -5.61 3.49
N ALA A 81 -5.89 -6.35 4.15
CA ALA A 81 -5.87 -7.80 4.19
C ALA A 81 -6.43 -8.38 2.86
N ASP A 82 -6.61 -9.70 2.79
CA ASP A 82 -7.21 -10.33 1.63
C ASP A 82 -8.62 -9.78 1.35
N PHE A 83 -8.90 -9.63 0.06
CA PHE A 83 -10.22 -9.25 -0.42
C PHE A 83 -11.14 -10.46 -0.45
N ASP A 84 -12.44 -10.20 -0.35
CA ASP A 84 -13.52 -11.17 -0.55
C ASP A 84 -13.51 -11.76 -1.99
N ASP A 85 -13.13 -10.93 -2.97
CA ASP A 85 -12.98 -11.33 -4.39
C ASP A 85 -11.63 -10.81 -4.92
N LYS A 86 -10.64 -11.69 -4.92
CA LYS A 86 -9.29 -11.39 -5.41
C LYS A 86 -9.28 -11.04 -6.90
N ASP A 87 -10.05 -11.76 -7.69
CA ASP A 87 -10.05 -11.59 -9.16
C ASP A 87 -10.65 -10.25 -9.53
N MET A 88 -11.76 -9.86 -8.92
CA MET A 88 -12.35 -8.52 -9.08
C MET A 88 -11.38 -7.42 -8.65
N PHE A 89 -10.67 -7.60 -7.55
CA PHE A 89 -9.67 -6.65 -7.10
C PHE A 89 -8.57 -6.45 -8.14
N LEU A 90 -7.99 -7.54 -8.66
CA LEU A 90 -6.96 -7.48 -9.70
C LEU A 90 -7.51 -6.93 -11.02
N GLN A 91 -8.76 -7.26 -11.36
CA GLN A 91 -9.41 -6.78 -12.57
C GLN A 91 -9.57 -5.24 -12.55
N THR A 92 -9.77 -4.65 -11.38
CA THR A 92 -9.82 -3.19 -11.26
C THR A 92 -8.53 -2.52 -11.75
N PHE A 93 -7.37 -3.12 -11.48
CA PHE A 93 -6.09 -2.61 -12.00
C PHE A 93 -5.93 -2.83 -13.50
N ARG A 94 -6.37 -4.00 -14.03
CA ARG A 94 -6.33 -4.30 -15.46
C ARG A 94 -7.19 -3.33 -16.27
N ASP A 95 -8.37 -2.99 -15.78
CA ASP A 95 -9.30 -2.05 -16.43
C ASP A 95 -8.70 -0.65 -16.57
N HIS A 96 -7.78 -0.27 -15.70
CA HIS A 96 -7.01 0.96 -15.81
C HIS A 96 -5.66 0.79 -16.53
N GLY A 97 -5.45 -0.39 -17.13
CA GLY A 97 -4.29 -0.70 -17.95
C GLY A 97 -2.99 -0.89 -17.16
N LEU A 98 -3.06 -1.15 -15.85
CA LEU A 98 -1.88 -1.56 -15.07
C LEU A 98 -1.55 -3.02 -15.39
N PRO A 99 -0.29 -3.36 -15.74
CA PRO A 99 0.11 -4.74 -16.05
C PRO A 99 0.27 -5.56 -14.76
N ILE A 100 -0.84 -5.73 -14.03
CA ILE A 100 -0.86 -6.33 -12.69
C ILE A 100 -0.34 -7.77 -12.68
N ASP A 101 -0.53 -8.51 -13.80
CA ASP A 101 -0.08 -9.89 -13.93
C ASP A 101 1.46 -10.00 -14.03
N SER A 102 2.14 -8.90 -14.35
CA SER A 102 3.61 -8.77 -14.35
C SER A 102 4.16 -8.13 -13.07
N MET A 103 3.31 -7.90 -12.08
CA MET A 103 3.63 -7.26 -10.81
C MET A 103 3.38 -8.22 -9.64
N HIS A 104 3.99 -7.91 -8.50
CA HIS A 104 3.68 -8.60 -7.26
C HIS A 104 2.69 -7.75 -6.45
N VAL A 105 1.72 -8.38 -5.81
CA VAL A 105 0.76 -7.73 -4.91
C VAL A 105 0.89 -8.34 -3.53
N GLU A 106 1.34 -7.53 -2.58
CA GLU A 106 1.54 -7.93 -1.19
C GLU A 106 0.51 -7.23 -0.29
N ARG A 107 -0.11 -7.99 0.58
CA ARG A 107 -1.13 -7.52 1.52
C ARG A 107 -0.58 -7.56 2.94
N SER A 108 0.04 -6.45 3.36
CA SER A 108 0.62 -6.37 4.71
C SER A 108 -0.44 -6.43 5.82
N GLY A 109 -1.69 -6.13 5.52
CA GLY A 109 -2.81 -6.28 6.46
C GLY A 109 -3.03 -7.71 6.94
N ASN A 110 -2.62 -8.73 6.18
CA ASN A 110 -2.69 -10.15 6.61
C ASN A 110 -1.77 -10.47 7.78
N LEU A 111 -0.78 -9.62 8.07
CA LEU A 111 0.12 -9.81 9.21
C LEU A 111 -0.55 -9.49 10.56
N GLY A 112 -1.73 -8.87 10.57
CA GLY A 112 -2.47 -8.56 11.79
C GLY A 112 -1.77 -7.57 12.73
N MET A 113 -0.83 -6.77 12.22
CA MET A 113 -0.09 -5.80 13.01
C MET A 113 -0.87 -4.49 13.17
N ASP A 114 -0.77 -3.86 14.33
CA ASP A 114 -1.47 -2.60 14.62
C ASP A 114 -0.92 -1.40 13.83
N SER A 115 0.37 -1.46 13.44
CA SER A 115 1.00 -0.43 12.63
C SER A 115 1.11 -0.85 11.16
N PRO A 116 0.39 -0.20 10.23
CA PRO A 116 0.56 -0.44 8.80
C PRO A 116 2.00 -0.23 8.30
N ALA A 117 2.70 0.74 8.85
CA ALA A 117 4.09 1.03 8.49
C ALA A 117 5.03 -0.11 8.87
N GLU A 118 4.90 -0.65 10.09
CA GLU A 118 5.70 -1.80 10.55
C GLU A 118 5.34 -3.07 9.77
N ALA A 119 4.06 -3.30 9.48
CA ALA A 119 3.64 -4.41 8.63
C ALA A 119 4.26 -4.36 7.22
N LYS A 120 4.33 -3.16 6.61
CA LYS A 120 5.02 -2.96 5.33
C LYS A 120 6.52 -3.23 5.42
N LYS A 121 7.19 -2.88 6.53
CA LYS A 121 8.62 -3.22 6.73
C LYS A 121 8.88 -4.72 6.66
N VAL A 122 8.00 -5.54 7.22
CA VAL A 122 8.11 -7.02 7.11
C VAL A 122 8.10 -7.46 5.65
N VAL A 123 7.19 -6.89 4.85
CA VAL A 123 7.12 -7.17 3.42
C VAL A 123 8.40 -6.72 2.70
N PHE A 124 8.91 -5.54 2.99
CA PHE A 124 10.13 -5.04 2.35
C PHE A 124 11.34 -5.92 2.69
N ARG A 125 11.49 -6.35 3.96
CA ARG A 125 12.56 -7.28 4.36
C ARG A 125 12.49 -8.61 3.62
N LYS A 126 11.30 -9.14 3.36
CA LYS A 126 11.11 -10.37 2.57
C LYS A 126 11.84 -10.31 1.23
N TYR A 127 11.75 -9.17 0.54
CA TYR A 127 12.42 -8.97 -0.74
C TYR A 127 13.90 -8.62 -0.58
N LEU A 128 14.24 -7.72 0.33
CA LEU A 128 15.62 -7.25 0.52
C LEU A 128 16.55 -8.36 1.03
N ASN A 129 16.05 -9.29 1.82
CA ASN A 129 16.81 -10.44 2.31
C ASN A 129 17.24 -11.40 1.19
N THR A 130 16.65 -11.32 0.00
CA THR A 130 17.13 -12.09 -1.17
C THR A 130 18.47 -11.60 -1.69
N LYS A 131 18.92 -10.41 -1.28
CA LYS A 131 20.18 -9.76 -1.71
C LYS A 131 20.31 -9.53 -3.23
N ASN A 132 19.18 -9.53 -3.95
CA ASN A 132 19.15 -9.37 -5.40
C ASN A 132 19.04 -7.91 -5.85
N TYR A 133 18.95 -6.96 -4.91
CA TYR A 133 18.65 -5.57 -5.20
C TYR A 133 19.76 -4.65 -4.74
N ILE A 134 20.18 -3.76 -5.62
CA ILE A 134 21.14 -2.68 -5.33
C ILE A 134 20.39 -1.35 -5.08
N LYS A 135 19.12 -1.29 -5.44
CA LYS A 135 18.29 -0.10 -5.31
C LYS A 135 16.82 -0.47 -5.08
N THR A 136 16.17 0.26 -4.20
CA THR A 136 14.74 0.15 -3.96
C THR A 136 14.09 1.53 -3.90
N ARG A 137 12.84 1.62 -4.38
CA ARG A 137 12.04 2.85 -4.40
C ARG A 137 10.66 2.59 -3.82
N LEU A 138 10.23 3.48 -2.94
CA LEU A 138 8.85 3.48 -2.44
C LEU A 138 8.14 4.75 -2.88
N TYR A 139 6.94 4.59 -3.44
CA TYR A 139 5.97 5.65 -3.70
C TYR A 139 4.78 5.44 -2.77
N ASP A 140 4.53 6.37 -1.85
CA ASP A 140 3.46 6.24 -0.86
C ASP A 140 2.91 7.64 -0.49
N ASP A 141 1.64 7.72 -0.14
CA ASP A 141 0.97 8.95 0.27
C ASP A 141 0.97 9.14 1.81
N ALA A 142 1.48 8.16 2.56
CA ALA A 142 1.62 8.23 4.00
C ALA A 142 3.10 8.45 4.41
N MET A 143 3.39 9.57 5.03
CA MET A 143 4.74 9.92 5.50
C MET A 143 5.29 8.89 6.50
N SER A 144 4.43 8.28 7.33
CA SER A 144 4.82 7.21 8.26
C SER A 144 5.38 5.99 7.54
N ASN A 145 4.79 5.60 6.40
CA ASN A 145 5.27 4.48 5.59
C ASN A 145 6.64 4.80 4.96
N LEU A 146 6.81 6.03 4.46
CA LEU A 146 8.07 6.47 3.85
C LEU A 146 9.20 6.52 4.88
N LYS A 147 8.93 7.02 6.09
CA LYS A 147 9.91 7.03 7.20
C LYS A 147 10.32 5.62 7.59
N ALA A 148 9.35 4.73 7.83
CA ALA A 148 9.60 3.34 8.18
C ALA A 148 10.41 2.60 7.08
N PHE A 149 10.13 2.90 5.81
CA PHE A 149 10.90 2.36 4.70
C PHE A 149 12.37 2.86 4.74
N LEU A 150 12.61 4.15 4.98
CA LEU A 150 13.95 4.72 5.03
C LEU A 150 14.77 4.22 6.24
N GLU A 151 14.12 3.87 7.35
CA GLU A 151 14.78 3.26 8.51
C GLU A 151 15.49 1.94 8.15
N LEU A 152 14.95 1.20 7.17
CA LEU A 152 15.58 -0.05 6.70
C LEU A 152 16.96 0.16 6.06
N GLN A 153 17.31 1.38 5.66
CA GLN A 153 18.65 1.67 5.11
C GLN A 153 19.78 1.22 6.06
N ALA A 154 19.57 1.32 7.37
CA ALA A 154 20.55 0.89 8.36
C ALA A 154 20.78 -0.64 8.36
N GLU A 155 19.74 -1.41 8.02
CA GLU A 155 19.79 -2.87 7.94
C GLU A 155 20.40 -3.36 6.60
N TYR A 156 20.31 -2.53 5.54
CA TYR A 156 20.75 -2.86 4.19
C TYR A 156 21.67 -1.76 3.63
N PRO A 157 22.89 -1.62 4.15
CA PRO A 157 23.79 -0.51 3.81
C PRO A 157 24.21 -0.49 2.33
N ASP A 158 24.23 -1.66 1.68
CA ASP A 158 24.62 -1.81 0.27
C ASP A 158 23.48 -1.54 -0.72
N VAL A 159 22.26 -1.24 -0.23
CA VAL A 159 21.08 -0.96 -1.04
C VAL A 159 20.75 0.53 -1.00
N VAL A 160 20.58 1.15 -2.16
CA VAL A 160 20.14 2.55 -2.25
C VAL A 160 18.62 2.63 -2.05
N PHE A 161 18.18 3.40 -1.08
CA PHE A 161 16.76 3.67 -0.79
C PHE A 161 16.35 5.03 -1.32
N GLU A 162 15.27 5.07 -2.07
CA GLU A 162 14.62 6.31 -2.55
C GLU A 162 13.16 6.32 -2.12
N ALA A 163 12.75 7.33 -1.39
CA ALA A 163 11.36 7.53 -0.94
C ALA A 163 10.73 8.74 -1.62
N TRP A 164 9.52 8.53 -2.14
CA TRP A 164 8.78 9.52 -2.91
C TRP A 164 7.37 9.67 -2.33
N PHE A 165 7.07 10.86 -1.82
CA PHE A 165 5.73 11.21 -1.36
C PHE A 165 4.81 11.45 -2.55
N VAL A 166 3.64 10.83 -2.54
CA VAL A 166 2.63 10.95 -3.61
C VAL A 166 1.52 11.87 -3.15
N ASN A 167 1.32 12.99 -3.85
CA ASN A 167 0.21 13.90 -3.63
C ASN A 167 -1.09 13.36 -4.24
N HIS A 168 -2.23 13.89 -3.82
CA HIS A 168 -3.55 13.50 -4.34
C HIS A 168 -3.71 13.69 -5.86
N ASP A 169 -3.04 14.68 -6.45
CA ASP A 169 -3.04 14.92 -7.90
C ASP A 169 -2.08 13.98 -8.67
N GLY A 170 -1.40 13.08 -7.98
CA GLY A 170 -0.43 12.14 -8.52
C GLY A 170 0.95 12.75 -8.78
N SER A 171 1.18 14.00 -8.41
CA SER A 171 2.54 14.56 -8.37
C SER A 171 3.34 13.89 -7.26
N VAL A 172 4.66 13.83 -7.44
CA VAL A 172 5.55 13.17 -6.49
C VAL A 172 6.64 14.12 -6.03
N LYS A 173 6.98 14.02 -4.74
CA LYS A 173 8.09 14.75 -4.13
C LYS A 173 9.09 13.76 -3.56
N ARG A 174 10.35 13.86 -3.95
CA ARG A 174 11.41 13.04 -3.37
C ARG A 174 11.64 13.48 -1.91
N ILE A 175 11.66 12.52 -1.01
CA ILE A 175 11.97 12.73 0.40
C ILE A 175 13.44 12.40 0.66
N ARG A 176 13.94 11.38 -0.02
CA ARG A 176 15.34 10.95 0.01
C ARG A 176 15.71 10.20 -1.27
#